data_780c7e352aadd9066f80b08ae838e75e
#
_entry.id   780c7e352aadd9066f80b08ae838e75e
#
_cell.length_a   1.000
_cell.length_b   1.000
_cell.length_c   1.000
_cell.angle_alpha   90.00
_cell.angle_beta   90.00
_cell.angle_gamma   90.00
#
_symmetry.space_group_name_H-M   'P 1'
#
loop_
_entity.id
_entity.type
_entity.pdbx_description
1 polymer ?
#
loop_
_entity_poly.entity_id
_entity_poly.type
_entity_poly.pdbx_seq_one_letter_code
_entity_poly.pdbx_strand_id
1 'polypeptide(L)'
;MQDETALYGAKMMQPVVTAADSEENNLRPQHLEDYIGQEKVKQNLKIYLEAAKRRGEPVDHILLYGPPGLGKTTLAGIIANEMGVQIRITSGPAIEKPGDLAALLTNLQEGDVLFIDEIHRLSRQVEEVLYPALEDYALDIMIGKGPSAQSIRINLPRFTLVGATTRAGQITGPLRDRFGVLLKLELYGPDELARILMRSAGI
;
A
#
# COMPACT_ATOMS: atom_id res chain seq x y z
N MET A 1 -2.72 43.02 -27.37
CA MET A 1 -3.61 41.96 -26.87
C MET A 1 -2.70 40.82 -26.53
N GLN A 2 -2.32 40.78 -25.25
CA GLN A 2 -1.30 39.88 -24.71
C GLN A 2 -1.93 38.57 -24.25
N ASP A 3 -1.21 37.51 -24.55
CA ASP A 3 -1.49 36.11 -24.27
C ASP A 3 -1.69 35.83 -22.76
N GLU A 4 -2.87 35.41 -22.36
CA GLU A 4 -3.23 34.96 -21.00
C GLU A 4 -3.47 33.44 -20.98
N THR A 5 -2.56 32.65 -21.52
CA THR A 5 -2.72 31.19 -21.57
C THR A 5 -1.54 30.41 -20.95
N ALA A 6 -1.02 30.89 -19.82
CA ALA A 6 0.10 30.17 -19.17
C ALA A 6 0.06 30.29 -17.65
N LEU A 7 -0.96 29.74 -16.96
CA LEU A 7 -0.93 29.65 -15.49
C LEU A 7 -1.90 28.60 -14.91
N TYR A 8 -1.88 27.37 -15.42
CA TYR A 8 -2.40 26.21 -14.68
C TYR A 8 -1.41 25.05 -14.73
N GLY A 9 -0.19 25.35 -14.29
CA GLY A 9 0.73 24.30 -13.83
C GLY A 9 0.20 23.78 -12.49
N ALA A 10 -0.42 22.62 -12.48
CA ALA A 10 -0.78 21.94 -11.25
C ALA A 10 0.50 21.72 -10.42
N LYS A 11 0.68 22.54 -9.39
CA LYS A 11 1.71 22.39 -8.37
C LYS A 11 1.29 21.17 -7.56
N MET A 12 1.73 19.97 -7.98
CA MET A 12 1.68 18.79 -7.14
C MET A 12 2.47 19.13 -5.87
N MET A 13 1.75 19.30 -4.77
CA MET A 13 2.35 19.43 -3.44
C MET A 13 3.06 18.11 -3.16
N GLN A 14 4.37 18.06 -3.38
CA GLN A 14 5.19 17.05 -2.74
C GLN A 14 5.04 17.31 -1.23
N PRO A 15 4.70 16.29 -0.43
CA PRO A 15 4.67 16.46 1.01
C PRO A 15 6.08 16.87 1.44
N VAL A 16 6.20 18.09 1.97
CA VAL A 16 7.44 18.55 2.58
C VAL A 16 7.57 17.76 3.87
N VAL A 17 8.53 16.84 3.92
CA VAL A 17 8.88 16.10 5.14
C VAL A 17 9.33 17.14 6.16
N THR A 18 8.56 17.32 7.22
CA THR A 18 8.90 18.21 8.32
C THR A 18 9.84 17.52 9.31
N ALA A 19 10.54 18.28 10.14
CA ALA A 19 11.38 17.71 11.20
C ALA A 19 10.58 16.80 12.15
N ALA A 20 9.31 17.10 12.38
CA ALA A 20 8.39 16.27 13.15
C ALA A 20 8.12 14.92 12.46
N ASP A 21 7.99 14.88 11.13
CA ASP A 21 7.82 13.65 10.36
C ASP A 21 9.06 12.76 10.42
N SER A 22 10.25 13.36 10.48
CA SER A 22 11.51 12.62 10.63
C SER A 22 11.69 12.03 12.04
N GLU A 23 11.26 12.72 13.08
CA GLU A 23 11.26 12.22 14.45
C GLU A 23 10.24 11.09 14.63
N GLU A 24 9.04 11.23 14.07
CA GLU A 24 8.01 10.20 14.11
C GLU A 24 8.42 8.93 13.34
N ASN A 25 9.15 9.07 12.24
CA ASN A 25 9.72 7.95 11.51
C ASN A 25 10.80 7.19 12.32
N ASN A 26 11.59 7.89 13.15
CA ASN A 26 12.59 7.26 14.02
C ASN A 26 11.96 6.44 15.16
N LEU A 27 10.74 6.78 15.59
CA LEU A 27 10.01 6.02 16.62
C LEU A 27 9.40 4.72 16.07
N ARG A 28 9.14 4.63 14.77
CA ARG A 28 8.55 3.45 14.15
C ARG A 28 9.63 2.37 13.90
N PRO A 29 9.34 1.09 14.19
CA PRO A 29 10.25 0.00 13.84
C PRO A 29 10.47 -0.05 12.33
N GLN A 30 11.73 -0.15 11.93
CA GLN A 30 12.13 -0.19 10.53
C GLN A 30 12.33 -1.65 10.04
N HIS A 31 12.60 -2.57 10.95
CA HIS A 31 12.83 -3.98 10.65
C HIS A 31 11.83 -4.88 11.38
N LEU A 32 11.63 -6.08 10.82
CA LEU A 32 10.70 -7.06 11.36
C LEU A 32 11.12 -7.52 12.78
N GLU A 33 12.41 -7.53 13.06
CA GLU A 33 12.98 -7.90 14.36
C GLU A 33 12.64 -6.87 15.44
N ASP A 34 12.55 -5.61 15.08
CA ASP A 34 12.20 -4.50 15.97
C ASP A 34 10.71 -4.40 16.27
N TYR A 35 9.88 -5.08 15.49
CA TYR A 35 8.43 -5.02 15.64
C TYR A 35 7.99 -5.89 16.81
N ILE A 36 7.44 -5.26 17.84
CA ILE A 36 7.01 -5.93 19.08
C ILE A 36 5.62 -6.53 18.89
N GLY A 37 5.45 -7.77 19.36
CA GLY A 37 4.19 -8.50 19.29
C GLY A 37 3.87 -9.07 17.92
N GLN A 38 2.63 -9.53 17.74
CA GLN A 38 2.15 -10.13 16.48
C GLN A 38 3.01 -11.31 15.99
N GLU A 39 3.47 -12.17 16.89
CA GLU A 39 4.50 -13.20 16.57
C GLU A 39 4.11 -14.11 15.41
N LYS A 40 2.83 -14.51 15.31
CA LYS A 40 2.34 -15.33 14.18
C LYS A 40 2.43 -14.59 12.86
N VAL A 41 2.07 -13.31 12.87
CA VAL A 41 2.14 -12.44 11.68
C VAL A 41 3.59 -12.27 11.24
N LYS A 42 4.50 -12.02 12.19
CA LYS A 42 5.94 -11.89 11.93
C LYS A 42 6.55 -13.17 11.33
N GLN A 43 6.23 -14.32 11.90
CA GLN A 43 6.72 -15.60 11.41
C GLN A 43 6.25 -15.87 9.97
N ASN A 44 4.96 -15.67 9.71
CA ASN A 44 4.42 -15.84 8.36
C ASN A 44 5.05 -14.85 7.38
N LEU A 45 5.11 -13.57 7.75
CA LEU A 45 5.67 -12.52 6.90
C LEU A 45 7.15 -12.81 6.57
N LYS A 46 7.94 -13.25 7.55
CA LYS A 46 9.34 -13.64 7.34
C LYS A 46 9.49 -14.71 6.27
N ILE A 47 8.64 -15.74 6.28
CA ILE A 47 8.65 -16.82 5.27
C ILE A 47 8.38 -16.24 3.86
N TYR A 48 7.35 -15.39 3.70
CA TYR A 48 7.01 -14.80 2.40
C TYR A 48 8.13 -13.87 1.90
N LEU A 49 8.70 -13.02 2.77
CA LEU A 49 9.80 -12.13 2.42
C LEU A 49 11.05 -12.90 2.00
N GLU A 50 11.44 -13.93 2.75
CA GLU A 50 12.59 -14.76 2.40
C GLU A 50 12.38 -15.52 1.09
N ALA A 51 11.19 -16.04 0.86
CA ALA A 51 10.86 -16.72 -0.38
C ALA A 51 10.92 -15.77 -1.61
N ALA A 52 10.38 -14.56 -1.47
CA ALA A 52 10.43 -13.52 -2.52
C ALA A 52 11.88 -13.10 -2.81
N LYS A 53 12.68 -12.81 -1.76
CA LYS A 53 14.11 -12.47 -1.89
C LYS A 53 14.90 -13.57 -2.63
N ARG A 54 14.66 -14.85 -2.32
CA ARG A 54 15.33 -15.98 -2.99
C ARG A 54 14.97 -16.11 -4.47
N ARG A 55 13.74 -15.76 -4.85
CA ARG A 55 13.30 -15.77 -6.25
C ARG A 55 13.69 -14.50 -7.01
N GLY A 56 14.10 -13.44 -6.31
CA GLY A 56 14.34 -12.12 -6.91
C GLY A 56 13.05 -11.49 -7.46
N GLU A 57 11.92 -11.75 -6.80
CA GLU A 57 10.60 -11.28 -7.19
C GLU A 57 9.96 -10.41 -6.09
N PRO A 58 9.01 -9.53 -6.43
CA PRO A 58 8.17 -8.89 -5.42
C PRO A 58 7.44 -9.91 -4.54
N VAL A 59 7.08 -9.51 -3.33
CA VAL A 59 6.22 -10.33 -2.46
C VAL A 59 4.81 -10.38 -3.05
N ASP A 60 4.10 -11.48 -2.85
CA ASP A 60 2.68 -11.58 -3.19
C ASP A 60 1.89 -10.45 -2.51
N HIS A 61 0.75 -10.06 -3.10
CA HIS A 61 -0.09 -9.03 -2.52
C HIS A 61 -0.60 -9.43 -1.13
N ILE A 62 -0.53 -8.51 -0.17
CA ILE A 62 -0.78 -8.75 1.26
C ILE A 62 -1.99 -7.96 1.73
N LEU A 63 -2.93 -8.59 2.42
CA LEU A 63 -4.01 -7.93 3.13
C LEU A 63 -3.76 -7.99 4.64
N LEU A 64 -3.59 -6.82 5.26
CA LEU A 64 -3.48 -6.63 6.70
C LEU A 64 -4.86 -6.25 7.26
N TYR A 65 -5.41 -7.05 8.16
CA TYR A 65 -6.73 -6.74 8.73
C TYR A 65 -6.77 -6.93 10.24
N GLY A 66 -7.59 -6.11 10.89
CA GLY A 66 -7.75 -6.11 12.35
C GLY A 66 -8.09 -4.73 12.89
N PRO A 67 -8.32 -4.59 14.20
CA PRO A 67 -8.64 -3.32 14.84
C PRO A 67 -7.71 -2.16 14.48
N PRO A 68 -8.14 -0.91 14.64
CA PRO A 68 -7.25 0.24 14.42
C PRO A 68 -6.11 0.27 15.46
N GLY A 69 -5.02 0.99 15.15
CA GLY A 69 -3.90 1.19 16.07
C GLY A 69 -2.95 0.00 16.23
N LEU A 70 -3.08 -1.07 15.44
CA LEU A 70 -2.25 -2.28 15.56
C LEU A 70 -0.98 -2.26 14.67
N GLY A 71 -0.63 -1.14 14.07
CA GLY A 71 0.61 -1.01 13.31
C GLY A 71 0.55 -1.52 11.86
N LYS A 72 -0.61 -1.56 11.22
CA LYS A 72 -0.75 -1.98 9.81
C LYS A 72 0.14 -1.17 8.86
N THR A 73 0.14 0.15 9.00
CA THR A 73 1.01 1.05 8.22
C THR A 73 2.49 0.81 8.51
N THR A 74 2.84 0.56 9.76
CA THR A 74 4.21 0.24 10.18
C THR A 74 4.69 -1.05 9.53
N LEU A 75 3.85 -2.10 9.53
CA LEU A 75 4.17 -3.36 8.85
C LEU A 75 4.37 -3.19 7.35
N ALA A 76 3.58 -2.35 6.70
CA ALA A 76 3.79 -2.05 5.28
C ALA A 76 5.15 -1.38 5.03
N GLY A 77 5.56 -0.45 5.89
CA GLY A 77 6.90 0.16 5.85
C GLY A 77 8.01 -0.87 6.06
N ILE A 78 7.86 -1.77 7.04
CA ILE A 78 8.81 -2.85 7.28
C ILE A 78 8.94 -3.76 6.05
N ILE A 79 7.83 -4.13 5.41
CA ILE A 79 7.84 -4.96 4.18
C ILE A 79 8.71 -4.29 3.10
N ALA A 80 8.51 -3.01 2.86
CA ALA A 80 9.29 -2.27 1.87
C ALA A 80 10.78 -2.20 2.23
N ASN A 81 11.09 -1.89 3.51
CA ASN A 81 12.46 -1.85 4.00
C ASN A 81 13.16 -3.21 3.91
N GLU A 82 12.48 -4.28 4.31
CA GLU A 82 13.01 -5.64 4.21
C GLU A 82 13.28 -6.07 2.76
N MET A 83 12.47 -5.60 1.82
CA MET A 83 12.66 -5.86 0.40
C MET A 83 13.64 -4.89 -0.28
N GLY A 84 14.01 -3.79 0.40
CA GLY A 84 14.92 -2.77 -0.14
C GLY A 84 14.30 -1.92 -1.24
N VAL A 85 12.99 -1.69 -1.20
CA VAL A 85 12.20 -0.99 -2.21
C VAL A 85 11.48 0.23 -1.63
N GLN A 86 10.94 1.09 -2.51
CA GLN A 86 10.17 2.25 -2.07
C GLN A 86 8.74 1.86 -1.67
N ILE A 87 8.18 2.63 -0.73
CA ILE A 87 6.77 2.53 -0.38
C ILE A 87 6.01 3.78 -0.80
N ARG A 88 4.86 3.57 -1.44
CA ARG A 88 3.89 4.63 -1.69
C ARG A 88 2.67 4.42 -0.82
N ILE A 89 2.31 5.43 -0.05
CA ILE A 89 1.24 5.35 0.94
C ILE A 89 0.06 6.19 0.45
N THR A 90 -1.12 5.58 0.47
CA THR A 90 -2.39 6.24 0.18
C THR A 90 -3.52 5.61 1.02
N SER A 91 -4.74 6.05 0.82
CA SER A 91 -5.91 5.48 1.48
C SER A 91 -7.06 5.29 0.49
N GLY A 92 -7.96 4.36 0.78
CA GLY A 92 -9.16 4.14 -0.04
C GLY A 92 -9.95 5.42 -0.31
N PRO A 93 -10.24 6.23 0.72
CA PRO A 93 -10.93 7.52 0.52
C PRO A 93 -10.21 8.54 -0.34
N ALA A 94 -8.88 8.49 -0.43
CA ALA A 94 -8.08 9.41 -1.24
C ALA A 94 -8.09 9.04 -2.74
N ILE A 95 -8.54 7.83 -3.08
CA ILE A 95 -8.68 7.36 -4.46
C ILE A 95 -10.14 7.48 -4.87
N GLU A 96 -10.53 8.63 -5.38
CA GLU A 96 -11.94 8.93 -5.68
C GLU A 96 -12.40 8.31 -7.01
N LYS A 97 -11.51 8.25 -8.00
CA LYS A 97 -11.82 7.80 -9.36
C LYS A 97 -10.72 6.90 -9.93
N PRO A 98 -11.05 6.10 -10.95
CA PRO A 98 -10.09 5.20 -11.62
C PRO A 98 -8.78 5.85 -12.07
N GLY A 99 -8.86 7.12 -12.55
CA GLY A 99 -7.69 7.87 -12.97
C GLY A 99 -6.68 8.17 -11.86
N ASP A 100 -7.14 8.34 -10.62
CA ASP A 100 -6.26 8.58 -9.47
C ASP A 100 -5.44 7.31 -9.17
N LEU A 101 -6.08 6.14 -9.21
CA LEU A 101 -5.41 4.86 -9.07
C LEU A 101 -4.42 4.61 -10.21
N ALA A 102 -4.83 4.86 -11.46
CA ALA A 102 -3.96 4.70 -12.62
C ALA A 102 -2.71 5.58 -12.51
N ALA A 103 -2.83 6.82 -12.07
CA ALA A 103 -1.70 7.71 -11.84
C ALA A 103 -0.75 7.19 -10.75
N LEU A 104 -1.27 6.60 -9.67
CA LEU A 104 -0.44 5.98 -8.63
C LEU A 104 0.33 4.78 -9.18
N LEU A 105 -0.35 3.88 -9.89
CA LEU A 105 0.23 2.63 -10.41
C LEU A 105 1.28 2.86 -11.50
N THR A 106 1.06 3.82 -12.40
CA THR A 106 2.03 4.15 -13.46
C THR A 106 3.30 4.85 -12.96
N ASN A 107 3.28 5.37 -11.73
CA ASN A 107 4.46 5.97 -11.10
C ASN A 107 5.24 5.01 -10.19
N LEU A 108 4.85 3.73 -10.11
CA LEU A 108 5.61 2.71 -9.38
C LEU A 108 6.83 2.26 -10.19
N GLN A 109 7.84 1.79 -9.48
CA GLN A 109 9.01 1.12 -10.03
C GLN A 109 8.95 -0.38 -9.74
N GLU A 110 9.83 -1.14 -10.38
CA GLU A 110 9.92 -2.59 -10.18
C GLU A 110 10.18 -2.91 -8.71
N GLY A 111 9.32 -3.74 -8.14
CA GLY A 111 9.39 -4.18 -6.75
C GLY A 111 8.74 -3.24 -5.71
N ASP A 112 8.35 -2.02 -6.09
CA ASP A 112 7.77 -1.05 -5.15
C ASP A 112 6.56 -1.62 -4.38
N VAL A 113 6.36 -1.09 -3.18
CA VAL A 113 5.19 -1.38 -2.34
C VAL A 113 4.18 -0.24 -2.47
N LEU A 114 2.95 -0.56 -2.88
CA LEU A 114 1.81 0.34 -2.78
C LEU A 114 1.00 -0.03 -1.54
N PHE A 115 0.92 0.88 -0.58
CA PHE A 115 0.08 0.71 0.62
C PHE A 115 -1.22 1.50 0.48
N ILE A 116 -2.36 0.82 0.62
CA ILE A 116 -3.69 1.43 0.62
C ILE A 116 -4.36 1.15 1.96
N ASP A 117 -4.43 2.19 2.81
CA ASP A 117 -5.20 2.08 4.07
C ASP A 117 -6.70 2.18 3.81
N GLU A 118 -7.51 1.56 4.68
CA GLU A 118 -8.97 1.50 4.55
C GLU A 118 -9.42 1.06 3.13
N ILE A 119 -8.74 0.04 2.57
CA ILE A 119 -8.94 -0.43 1.19
C ILE A 119 -10.40 -0.83 0.90
N HIS A 120 -11.17 -1.23 1.93
CA HIS A 120 -12.60 -1.53 1.82
C HIS A 120 -13.47 -0.32 1.42
N ARG A 121 -12.89 0.89 1.41
CA ARG A 121 -13.57 2.12 1.01
C ARG A 121 -13.34 2.51 -0.46
N LEU A 122 -12.62 1.70 -1.20
CA LEU A 122 -12.52 1.89 -2.65
C LEU A 122 -13.92 1.78 -3.30
N SER A 123 -14.20 2.64 -4.26
CA SER A 123 -15.40 2.51 -5.08
C SER A 123 -15.29 1.30 -6.00
N ARG A 124 -16.42 0.71 -6.39
CA ARG A 124 -16.43 -0.42 -7.32
C ARG A 124 -15.69 -0.14 -8.63
N GLN A 125 -15.82 1.08 -9.16
CA GLN A 125 -15.13 1.48 -10.39
C GLN A 125 -13.61 1.47 -10.24
N VAL A 126 -13.10 1.85 -9.06
CA VAL A 126 -11.67 1.82 -8.73
C VAL A 126 -11.21 0.37 -8.55
N GLU A 127 -12.00 -0.47 -7.87
CA GLU A 127 -11.68 -1.90 -7.73
C GLU A 127 -11.58 -2.61 -9.10
N GLU A 128 -12.46 -2.30 -10.04
CA GLU A 128 -12.45 -2.89 -11.39
C GLU A 128 -11.16 -2.57 -12.16
N VAL A 129 -10.55 -1.41 -11.93
CA VAL A 129 -9.23 -1.06 -12.48
C VAL A 129 -8.10 -1.74 -11.74
N LEU A 130 -8.27 -1.96 -10.43
CA LEU A 130 -7.27 -2.60 -9.60
C LEU A 130 -7.10 -4.10 -9.94
N TYR A 131 -8.17 -4.78 -10.34
CA TYR A 131 -8.11 -6.22 -10.61
C TYR A 131 -7.05 -6.62 -11.66
N PRO A 132 -7.06 -6.08 -12.89
CA PRO A 132 -6.03 -6.43 -13.87
C PRO A 132 -4.63 -5.95 -13.45
N ALA A 133 -4.54 -4.88 -12.67
CA ALA A 133 -3.26 -4.42 -12.14
C ALA A 133 -2.63 -5.43 -11.17
N LEU A 134 -3.45 -6.15 -10.38
CA LEU A 134 -2.96 -7.15 -9.43
C LEU A 134 -2.71 -8.52 -10.07
N GLU A 135 -3.50 -8.90 -11.08
CA GLU A 135 -3.39 -10.21 -11.74
C GLU A 135 -2.31 -10.22 -12.83
N ASP A 136 -2.36 -9.21 -13.71
CA ASP A 136 -1.59 -9.16 -14.95
C ASP A 136 -0.51 -8.08 -14.96
N TYR A 137 -0.43 -7.27 -13.90
CA TYR A 137 0.41 -6.06 -13.89
C TYR A 137 0.14 -5.17 -15.11
N ALA A 138 -1.12 -4.89 -15.36
CA ALA A 138 -1.57 -4.10 -16.50
C ALA A 138 -2.78 -3.23 -16.15
N LEU A 139 -2.93 -2.13 -16.88
CA LEU A 139 -4.10 -1.25 -16.84
C LEU A 139 -4.77 -1.24 -18.20
N ASP A 140 -6.08 -1.39 -18.22
CA ASP A 140 -6.89 -1.21 -19.42
C ASP A 140 -7.55 0.18 -19.37
N ILE A 141 -7.09 1.10 -20.22
CA ILE A 141 -7.55 2.48 -20.27
C ILE A 141 -8.40 2.69 -21.52
N MET A 142 -9.64 3.16 -21.34
CA MET A 142 -10.50 3.56 -22.46
C MET A 142 -10.15 4.96 -22.92
N ILE A 143 -9.76 5.10 -24.20
CA ILE A 143 -9.48 6.37 -24.84
C ILE A 143 -10.57 6.67 -25.87
N GLY A 144 -11.11 7.89 -25.83
CA GLY A 144 -12.21 8.30 -26.71
C GLY A 144 -13.59 8.16 -26.04
N LYS A 145 -14.62 8.51 -26.80
CA LYS A 145 -16.02 8.44 -26.37
C LYS A 145 -16.89 7.79 -27.45
N GLY A 146 -17.93 7.08 -27.04
CA GLY A 146 -18.91 6.47 -27.94
C GLY A 146 -18.35 5.24 -28.67
N PRO A 147 -18.92 4.90 -29.86
CA PRO A 147 -18.57 3.67 -30.60
C PRO A 147 -17.13 3.58 -31.10
N SER A 148 -16.40 4.72 -31.13
CA SER A 148 -14.99 4.79 -31.53
C SER A 148 -14.01 4.75 -30.34
N ALA A 149 -14.49 4.50 -29.12
CA ALA A 149 -13.63 4.33 -27.97
C ALA A 149 -12.75 3.09 -28.13
N GLN A 150 -11.45 3.24 -27.88
CA GLN A 150 -10.46 2.15 -27.95
C GLN A 150 -9.92 1.87 -26.55
N SER A 151 -9.75 0.59 -26.25
CA SER A 151 -9.04 0.16 -25.05
C SER A 151 -7.54 0.08 -25.34
N ILE A 152 -6.73 0.75 -24.53
CA ILE A 152 -5.27 0.64 -24.56
C ILE A 152 -4.84 -0.05 -23.28
N ARG A 153 -4.05 -1.13 -23.43
CA ARG A 153 -3.44 -1.84 -22.32
C ARG A 153 -2.05 -1.27 -22.05
N ILE A 154 -1.82 -0.82 -20.83
CA ILE A 154 -0.55 -0.31 -20.34
C ILE A 154 0.05 -1.33 -19.37
N ASN A 155 1.25 -1.81 -19.66
CA ASN A 155 1.95 -2.70 -18.74
C ASN A 155 2.51 -1.90 -17.56
N LEU A 156 2.37 -2.43 -16.37
CA LEU A 156 2.92 -1.91 -15.13
C LEU A 156 4.18 -2.69 -14.73
N PRO A 157 5.11 -2.07 -13.99
CA PRO A 157 6.15 -2.81 -13.31
C PRO A 157 5.51 -3.78 -12.30
N ARG A 158 6.19 -4.88 -11.98
CA ARG A 158 5.72 -5.76 -10.91
C ARG A 158 5.86 -5.03 -9.56
N PHE A 159 4.83 -5.04 -8.77
CA PHE A 159 4.77 -4.38 -7.47
C PHE A 159 4.04 -5.24 -6.44
N THR A 160 4.17 -4.90 -5.18
CA THR A 160 3.39 -5.51 -4.09
C THR A 160 2.32 -4.54 -3.63
N LEU A 161 1.04 -4.95 -3.67
CA LEU A 161 -0.02 -4.24 -2.96
C LEU A 161 -0.08 -4.73 -1.52
N VAL A 162 -0.01 -3.80 -0.57
CA VAL A 162 -0.34 -4.02 0.82
C VAL A 162 -1.63 -3.28 1.12
N GLY A 163 -2.74 -4.00 1.17
CA GLY A 163 -4.04 -3.45 1.59
C GLY A 163 -4.20 -3.52 3.09
N ALA A 164 -4.76 -2.48 3.70
CA ALA A 164 -5.11 -2.49 5.11
C ALA A 164 -6.59 -2.22 5.32
N THR A 165 -7.21 -2.90 6.28
CA THR A 165 -8.61 -2.68 6.63
C THR A 165 -8.90 -2.97 8.10
N THR A 166 -9.79 -2.18 8.68
CA THR A 166 -10.40 -2.48 9.98
C THR A 166 -11.65 -3.34 9.83
N ARG A 167 -12.17 -3.51 8.62
CA ARG A 167 -13.46 -4.16 8.31
C ARG A 167 -13.30 -5.22 7.22
N ALA A 168 -12.63 -6.33 7.56
CA ALA A 168 -12.35 -7.41 6.61
C ALA A 168 -13.61 -7.96 5.89
N GLY A 169 -14.76 -7.98 6.58
CA GLY A 169 -16.03 -8.41 5.99
C GLY A 169 -16.63 -7.45 4.95
N GLN A 170 -16.07 -6.25 4.78
CA GLN A 170 -16.50 -5.29 3.76
C GLN A 170 -15.65 -5.33 2.49
N ILE A 171 -14.55 -6.10 2.48
CA ILE A 171 -13.77 -6.36 1.27
C ILE A 171 -14.61 -7.26 0.35
N THR A 172 -14.71 -6.86 -0.91
CA THR A 172 -15.40 -7.68 -1.91
C THR A 172 -14.66 -9.01 -2.12
N GLY A 173 -15.41 -10.10 -2.40
CA GLY A 173 -14.80 -11.40 -2.69
C GLY A 173 -13.73 -11.32 -3.76
N PRO A 174 -14.04 -10.73 -4.95
CA PRO A 174 -13.07 -10.60 -6.03
C PRO A 174 -11.78 -9.86 -5.64
N LEU A 175 -11.86 -8.80 -4.81
CA LEU A 175 -10.67 -8.10 -4.34
C LEU A 175 -9.88 -8.96 -3.35
N ARG A 176 -10.57 -9.62 -2.41
CA ARG A 176 -9.91 -10.46 -1.40
C ARG A 176 -9.16 -11.63 -2.02
N ASP A 177 -9.72 -12.25 -3.05
CA ASP A 177 -9.14 -13.43 -3.69
C ASP A 177 -7.84 -13.12 -4.47
N ARG A 178 -7.52 -11.83 -4.69
CA ARG A 178 -6.27 -11.37 -5.30
C ARG A 178 -5.13 -11.16 -4.32
N PHE A 179 -5.43 -11.24 -3.03
CA PHE A 179 -4.38 -11.22 -2.01
C PHE A 179 -3.87 -12.65 -1.76
N GLY A 180 -2.61 -12.90 -2.10
CA GLY A 180 -1.95 -14.18 -1.83
C GLY A 180 -1.69 -14.41 -0.34
N VAL A 181 -1.59 -13.33 0.45
CA VAL A 181 -1.26 -13.37 1.87
C VAL A 181 -2.30 -12.58 2.68
N LEU A 182 -2.94 -13.25 3.63
CA LEU A 182 -3.93 -12.67 4.54
C LEU A 182 -3.40 -12.71 5.97
N LEU A 183 -3.13 -11.54 6.56
CA LEU A 183 -2.55 -11.42 7.90
C LEU A 183 -3.51 -10.70 8.84
N LYS A 184 -4.01 -11.45 9.84
CA LYS A 184 -4.85 -10.91 10.90
C LYS A 184 -3.99 -10.37 12.04
N LEU A 185 -4.15 -9.08 12.35
CA LEU A 185 -3.54 -8.48 13.52
C LEU A 185 -4.49 -8.60 14.72
N GLU A 186 -3.93 -8.97 15.86
CA GLU A 186 -4.65 -9.14 17.10
C GLU A 186 -4.30 -8.03 18.10
N LEU A 187 -5.14 -7.80 19.10
CA LEU A 187 -4.89 -6.82 20.14
C LEU A 187 -3.62 -7.20 20.91
N TYR A 188 -2.82 -6.20 21.23
CA TYR A 188 -1.62 -6.38 22.05
C TYR A 188 -1.97 -6.75 23.48
N GLY A 189 -1.20 -7.66 24.04
CA GLY A 189 -1.24 -7.95 25.49
C GLY A 189 -0.60 -6.82 26.30
N PRO A 190 -0.89 -6.76 27.64
CA PRO A 190 -0.31 -5.74 28.50
C PRO A 190 1.22 -5.66 28.46
N ASP A 191 1.90 -6.82 28.42
CA ASP A 191 3.35 -6.91 28.38
C ASP A 191 3.91 -6.38 27.04
N GLU A 192 3.24 -6.65 25.94
CA GLU A 192 3.63 -6.14 24.63
C GLU A 192 3.47 -4.61 24.59
N LEU A 193 2.35 -4.08 25.12
CA LEU A 193 2.13 -2.64 25.23
C LEU A 193 3.18 -1.96 26.10
N ALA A 194 3.54 -2.56 27.24
CA ALA A 194 4.60 -2.04 28.10
C ALA A 194 5.94 -1.94 27.35
N ARG A 195 6.30 -2.99 26.60
CA ARG A 195 7.52 -3.01 25.77
C ARG A 195 7.49 -1.96 24.67
N ILE A 196 6.35 -1.77 24.00
CA ILE A 196 6.17 -0.73 22.97
C ILE A 196 6.37 0.66 23.59
N LEU A 197 5.77 0.92 24.75
CA LEU A 197 5.90 2.20 25.46
C LEU A 197 7.34 2.45 25.91
N MET A 198 8.01 1.45 26.48
CA MET A 198 9.42 1.57 26.91
C MET A 198 10.34 1.87 25.72
N ARG A 199 10.13 1.22 24.58
CA ARG A 199 10.90 1.50 23.37
C ARG A 199 10.69 2.94 22.91
N SER A 200 9.45 3.38 22.81
CA SER A 200 9.11 4.75 22.35
C SER A 200 9.61 5.84 23.31
N ALA A 201 9.72 5.53 24.62
CA ALA A 201 10.24 6.45 25.63
C ALA A 201 11.77 6.45 25.73
N GLY A 202 12.43 5.41 25.22
CA GLY A 202 13.90 5.24 25.27
C GLY A 202 14.63 5.73 24.02
N ILE A 203 13.87 6.19 23.03
CA ILE A 203 14.39 6.83 21.81
C ILE A 203 14.30 8.34 21.98
#